data_51b848bde0f5045605265d5552541783
#
_entry.id   51b848bde0f5045605265d5552541783
#
_cell.length_a   1.000
_cell.length_b   1.000
_cell.length_c   1.000
_cell.angle_alpha   90.00
_cell.angle_beta   90.00
_cell.angle_gamma   90.00
#
_symmetry.space_group_name_H-M   'P 1'
#
loop_
_entity.id
_entity.type
_entity.pdbx_description
1 polymer ?
#
loop_
_entity_poly.entity_id
_entity_poly.type
_entity_poly.pdbx_seq_one_letter_code
_entity_poly.pdbx_strand_id
1 'polypeptide(L)'
;SFFLIPINQLNAQSLDSIKTENVTFKSEGVSLAGIIYIPKKPQAAVVIVHGSDQVPRMIKFAELLSKNNILVLTYDKRGVGESDGVYAGPEVGTNNISRDNLNLLAKDASAAVNTIHKENKNLPIGLVGFSQAGWIIPIAANKNKLIEFMVLFSAPTVTTLEQLRFQFYTDGRTDFWENHT
;
A
#
# COMPACT_ATOMS: atom_id res chain seq x y z
N SER A 1 21.80 -8.25 -36.55
CA SER A 1 22.55 -8.05 -35.31
C SER A 1 21.56 -7.97 -34.15
N PHE A 2 21.48 -9.00 -33.32
CA PHE A 2 20.71 -8.96 -32.07
C PHE A 2 21.57 -8.29 -31.03
N PHE A 3 21.14 -7.14 -30.54
CA PHE A 3 21.71 -6.51 -29.34
C PHE A 3 21.16 -7.23 -28.10
N LEU A 4 21.95 -8.08 -27.48
CA LEU A 4 21.70 -8.58 -26.14
C LEU A 4 21.98 -7.46 -25.17
N ILE A 5 20.92 -6.86 -24.60
CA ILE A 5 21.04 -5.97 -23.45
C ILE A 5 21.48 -6.86 -22.27
N PRO A 6 22.62 -6.61 -21.62
CA PRO A 6 22.99 -7.39 -20.44
C PRO A 6 21.96 -7.10 -19.34
N ILE A 7 21.27 -8.14 -18.92
CA ILE A 7 20.48 -8.11 -17.69
C ILE A 7 21.50 -7.91 -16.56
N ASN A 8 21.67 -6.67 -16.10
CA ASN A 8 22.40 -6.40 -14.89
C ASN A 8 21.75 -7.23 -13.78
N GLN A 9 22.51 -8.16 -13.20
CA GLN A 9 22.08 -8.91 -12.04
C GLN A 9 21.69 -7.89 -10.97
N LEU A 10 20.41 -7.80 -10.64
CA LEU A 10 19.92 -7.07 -9.48
C LEU A 10 20.54 -7.76 -8.25
N ASN A 11 21.63 -7.20 -7.76
CA ASN A 11 22.26 -7.65 -6.52
C ASN A 11 21.34 -7.30 -5.36
N ALA A 12 20.48 -8.24 -4.99
CA ALA A 12 19.64 -8.12 -3.80
C ALA A 12 20.56 -8.02 -2.57
N GLN A 13 20.33 -7.02 -1.73
CA GLN A 13 21.08 -6.86 -0.48
C GLN A 13 20.65 -7.94 0.53
N SER A 14 21.60 -8.37 1.39
CA SER A 14 21.25 -9.19 2.55
C SER A 14 20.43 -8.35 3.55
N LEU A 15 19.55 -8.99 4.35
CA LEU A 15 18.79 -8.32 5.41
C LEU A 15 19.68 -7.60 6.42
N ASP A 16 20.87 -8.15 6.71
CA ASP A 16 21.85 -7.54 7.63
C ASP A 16 22.36 -6.17 7.19
N SER A 17 22.13 -5.78 5.94
CA SER A 17 22.51 -4.48 5.40
C SER A 17 21.38 -3.45 5.42
N ILE A 18 20.18 -3.83 5.85
CA ILE A 18 18.98 -2.99 5.89
C ILE A 18 18.75 -2.53 7.33
N LYS A 19 18.82 -1.22 7.56
CA LYS A 19 18.45 -0.63 8.85
C LYS A 19 16.93 -0.60 8.96
N THR A 20 16.40 -0.88 10.16
CA THR A 20 14.97 -0.73 10.46
C THR A 20 14.75 0.30 11.55
N GLU A 21 13.70 1.09 11.44
CA GLU A 21 13.29 2.08 12.43
C GLU A 21 11.80 1.95 12.72
N ASN A 22 11.44 1.80 13.99
CA ASN A 22 10.04 1.92 14.39
C ASN A 22 9.62 3.39 14.28
N VAL A 23 8.42 3.61 13.77
CA VAL A 23 7.86 4.94 13.59
C VAL A 23 6.42 4.99 14.07
N THR A 24 6.07 6.11 14.68
CA THR A 24 4.67 6.45 14.98
C THR A 24 4.36 7.80 14.34
N PHE A 25 3.25 7.90 13.64
CA PHE A 25 2.83 9.13 12.98
C PHE A 25 1.34 9.40 13.22
N LYS A 26 0.95 10.66 13.16
CA LYS A 26 -0.43 11.09 13.40
C LYS A 26 -1.21 11.19 12.10
N SER A 27 -2.45 10.70 12.11
CA SER A 27 -3.43 10.87 11.04
C SER A 27 -4.82 11.00 11.63
N GLU A 28 -5.53 12.08 11.29
CA GLU A 28 -6.94 12.31 11.71
C GLU A 28 -7.20 11.99 13.20
N GLY A 29 -6.36 12.55 14.06
CA GLY A 29 -6.51 12.45 15.51
C GLY A 29 -6.00 11.16 16.16
N VAL A 30 -5.54 10.18 15.42
CA VAL A 30 -5.01 8.92 15.96
C VAL A 30 -3.52 8.74 15.66
N SER A 31 -2.86 7.83 16.40
CA SER A 31 -1.48 7.42 16.15
C SER A 31 -1.48 6.13 15.34
N LEU A 32 -0.69 6.10 14.29
CA LEU A 32 -0.46 4.90 13.49
C LEU A 32 0.98 4.44 13.70
N ALA A 33 1.16 3.14 13.96
CA ALA A 33 2.44 2.52 14.21
C ALA A 33 2.97 1.81 12.96
N GLY A 34 4.26 1.92 12.69
CA GLY A 34 4.87 1.32 11.53
C GLY A 34 6.36 1.05 11.72
N ILE A 35 6.96 0.51 10.65
CA ILE A 35 8.41 0.28 10.54
C ILE A 35 8.88 0.85 9.20
N ILE A 36 10.00 1.55 9.22
CA ILE A 36 10.72 1.98 8.02
C ILE A 36 11.90 1.02 7.80
N TYR A 37 12.00 0.47 6.60
CA TYR A 37 13.13 -0.32 6.13
C TYR A 37 14.02 0.55 5.25
N ILE A 38 15.26 0.75 5.65
CA ILE A 38 16.20 1.70 5.04
C ILE A 38 17.37 0.94 4.45
N PRO A 39 17.40 0.66 3.15
CA PRO A 39 18.57 0.08 2.48
C PRO A 39 19.70 1.12 2.39
N LYS A 40 20.94 0.65 2.21
CA LYS A 40 22.12 1.53 2.17
C LYS A 40 22.10 2.58 1.06
N LYS A 41 21.49 2.26 -0.08
CA LYS A 41 21.42 3.14 -1.27
C LYS A 41 20.02 3.10 -1.87
N PRO A 42 19.02 3.69 -1.22
CA PRO A 42 17.65 3.67 -1.75
C PRO A 42 17.58 4.45 -3.07
N GLN A 43 16.85 3.89 -4.03
CA GLN A 43 16.59 4.52 -5.34
C GLN A 43 15.21 5.17 -5.38
N ALA A 44 14.29 4.70 -4.57
CA ALA A 44 12.95 5.22 -4.40
C ALA A 44 12.44 4.91 -3.00
N ALA A 45 11.36 5.53 -2.60
CA ALA A 45 10.64 5.22 -1.38
C ALA A 45 9.20 4.79 -1.69
N VAL A 46 8.66 3.85 -0.90
CA VAL A 46 7.27 3.45 -1.00
C VAL A 46 6.61 3.33 0.36
N VAL A 47 5.31 3.62 0.41
CA VAL A 47 4.44 3.25 1.52
C VAL A 47 3.56 2.10 1.06
N ILE A 48 3.46 1.04 1.86
CA ILE A 48 2.57 -0.09 1.60
C ILE A 48 1.19 0.23 2.15
N VAL A 49 0.17 0.20 1.29
CA VAL A 49 -1.25 0.43 1.61
C VAL A 49 -1.99 -0.90 1.60
N HIS A 50 -2.74 -1.17 2.66
CA HIS A 50 -3.41 -2.45 2.87
C HIS A 50 -4.67 -2.62 2.02
N GLY A 51 -5.05 -3.90 1.81
CA GLY A 51 -6.37 -4.30 1.36
C GLY A 51 -7.45 -4.10 2.44
N SER A 52 -8.62 -4.72 2.26
CA SER A 52 -9.75 -4.59 3.19
C SER A 52 -9.55 -5.35 4.51
N ASP A 53 -8.77 -6.41 4.50
CA ASP A 53 -8.62 -7.32 5.64
C ASP A 53 -7.96 -6.66 6.86
N GLN A 54 -8.15 -7.29 8.03
CA GLN A 54 -7.52 -6.92 9.29
C GLN A 54 -6.06 -7.38 9.31
N VAL A 55 -5.23 -6.77 8.49
CA VAL A 55 -3.83 -7.13 8.34
C VAL A 55 -2.92 -6.12 9.03
N PRO A 56 -1.99 -6.57 9.89
CA PRO A 56 -0.94 -5.72 10.43
C PRO A 56 0.05 -5.33 9.33
N ARG A 57 1.12 -4.62 9.71
CA ARG A 57 2.19 -4.21 8.78
C ARG A 57 2.74 -5.39 7.97
N MET A 58 2.95 -5.19 6.67
CA MET A 58 3.34 -6.23 5.71
C MET A 58 4.86 -6.43 5.68
N ILE A 59 5.42 -6.99 6.76
CA ILE A 59 6.87 -7.12 6.99
C ILE A 59 7.59 -7.84 5.85
N LYS A 60 7.14 -9.03 5.45
CA LYS A 60 7.81 -9.83 4.41
C LYS A 60 7.86 -9.12 3.06
N PHE A 61 6.81 -8.39 2.73
CA PHE A 61 6.78 -7.63 1.48
C PHE A 61 7.67 -6.39 1.56
N ALA A 62 7.72 -5.71 2.71
CA ALA A 62 8.64 -4.61 2.94
C ALA A 62 10.11 -5.07 2.86
N GLU A 63 10.45 -6.21 3.44
CA GLU A 63 11.79 -6.83 3.33
C GLU A 63 12.17 -7.14 1.88
N LEU A 64 11.23 -7.70 1.10
CA LEU A 64 11.46 -8.00 -0.32
C LEU A 64 11.79 -6.73 -1.12
N LEU A 65 11.02 -5.68 -0.92
CA LEU A 65 11.24 -4.40 -1.62
C LEU A 65 12.57 -3.75 -1.17
N SER A 66 12.86 -3.79 0.13
CA SER A 66 14.09 -3.19 0.68
C SER A 66 15.36 -3.91 0.22
N LYS A 67 15.33 -5.22 0.04
CA LYS A 67 16.42 -5.97 -0.59
C LYS A 67 16.72 -5.50 -2.02
N ASN A 68 15.75 -4.89 -2.68
CA ASN A 68 15.86 -4.31 -4.00
C ASN A 68 16.08 -2.79 -4.00
N ASN A 69 16.69 -2.26 -2.94
CA ASN A 69 17.06 -0.84 -2.79
C ASN A 69 15.85 0.12 -2.77
N ILE A 70 14.70 -0.32 -2.29
CA ILE A 70 13.55 0.53 -2.05
C ILE A 70 13.45 0.82 -0.56
N LEU A 71 13.40 2.09 -0.18
CA LEU A 71 13.04 2.50 1.18
C LEU A 71 11.55 2.25 1.38
N VAL A 72 11.17 1.55 2.45
CA VAL A 72 9.79 1.11 2.63
C VAL A 72 9.26 1.50 4.00
N LEU A 73 8.12 2.17 4.04
CA LEU A 73 7.30 2.25 5.24
C LEU A 73 6.12 1.29 5.11
N THR A 74 6.00 0.38 6.07
CA THR A 74 4.80 -0.43 6.30
C THR A 74 4.26 -0.12 7.69
N TYR A 75 2.95 0.01 7.82
CA TYR A 75 2.30 0.39 9.07
C TYR A 75 1.11 -0.51 9.37
N ASP A 76 0.71 -0.60 10.63
CA ASP A 76 -0.53 -1.26 11.00
C ASP A 76 -1.71 -0.39 10.58
N LYS A 77 -2.68 -1.00 9.90
CA LYS A 77 -3.90 -0.31 9.49
C LYS A 77 -4.59 0.28 10.72
N ARG A 78 -5.29 1.38 10.55
CA ARG A 78 -6.12 2.01 11.61
C ARG A 78 -6.95 0.98 12.36
N GLY A 79 -6.85 0.94 13.69
CA GLY A 79 -7.55 -0.03 14.55
C GLY A 79 -7.03 -1.47 14.49
N VAL A 80 -5.80 -1.67 13.96
CA VAL A 80 -5.14 -2.96 13.86
C VAL A 80 -3.77 -2.90 14.52
N GLY A 81 -3.32 -3.98 15.13
CA GLY A 81 -1.98 -4.10 15.72
C GLY A 81 -1.72 -3.03 16.78
N GLU A 82 -0.66 -2.24 16.58
CA GLU A 82 -0.26 -1.16 17.48
C GLU A 82 -0.81 0.22 17.06
N SER A 83 -1.63 0.27 16.00
CA SER A 83 -2.27 1.52 15.55
C SER A 83 -3.56 1.79 16.29
N ASP A 84 -3.73 3.04 16.71
CA ASP A 84 -4.98 3.53 17.30
C ASP A 84 -6.12 3.60 16.26
N GLY A 85 -7.34 3.89 16.74
CA GLY A 85 -8.51 4.15 15.93
C GLY A 85 -9.44 2.96 15.83
N VAL A 86 -10.31 2.97 14.85
CA VAL A 86 -11.34 1.92 14.64
C VAL A 86 -11.09 1.26 13.29
N TYR A 87 -11.02 -0.06 13.33
CA TYR A 87 -10.97 -0.87 12.10
C TYR A 87 -12.35 -0.93 11.45
N ALA A 88 -12.38 -0.75 10.13
CA ALA A 88 -13.54 -0.99 9.29
C ALA A 88 -13.15 -1.99 8.20
N GLY A 89 -13.60 -3.23 8.36
CA GLY A 89 -13.33 -4.34 7.44
C GLY A 89 -14.60 -4.95 6.88
N PRO A 90 -14.49 -5.94 5.98
CA PRO A 90 -15.64 -6.61 5.36
C PRO A 90 -16.59 -7.23 6.38
N GLU A 91 -16.06 -7.74 7.48
CA GLU A 91 -16.79 -8.39 8.57
C GLU A 91 -17.58 -7.43 9.45
N VAL A 92 -17.30 -6.13 9.40
CA VAL A 92 -18.05 -5.10 10.14
C VAL A 92 -19.06 -4.36 9.25
N GLY A 93 -19.43 -4.94 8.12
CA GLY A 93 -20.43 -4.43 7.19
C GLY A 93 -19.82 -3.64 6.02
N THR A 94 -20.68 -2.87 5.34
CA THR A 94 -20.29 -2.16 4.10
C THR A 94 -19.49 -0.88 4.32
N ASN A 95 -19.25 -0.49 5.57
CA ASN A 95 -18.54 0.75 5.90
C ASN A 95 -17.07 0.76 5.41
N ASN A 96 -16.46 -0.41 5.25
CA ASN A 96 -15.09 -0.54 4.77
C ASN A 96 -14.88 0.02 3.35
N ILE A 97 -15.92 0.10 2.53
CA ILE A 97 -15.91 0.64 1.16
C ILE A 97 -16.67 1.95 1.02
N SER A 98 -17.17 2.50 2.13
CA SER A 98 -17.83 3.80 2.11
C SER A 98 -16.85 4.89 1.65
N ARG A 99 -17.37 5.93 1.02
CA ARG A 99 -16.58 7.08 0.57
C ARG A 99 -15.77 7.69 1.72
N ASP A 100 -16.37 7.80 2.89
CA ASP A 100 -15.74 8.41 4.06
C ASP A 100 -14.60 7.55 4.58
N ASN A 101 -14.79 6.22 4.67
CA ASN A 101 -13.72 5.32 5.08
C ASN A 101 -12.56 5.29 4.07
N LEU A 102 -12.84 5.22 2.77
CA LEU A 102 -11.78 5.25 1.75
C LEU A 102 -11.00 6.57 1.78
N ASN A 103 -11.67 7.72 2.00
CA ASN A 103 -10.99 9.00 2.19
C ASN A 103 -10.17 9.04 3.48
N LEU A 104 -10.64 8.46 4.56
CA LEU A 104 -9.92 8.36 5.83
C LEU A 104 -8.63 7.55 5.67
N LEU A 105 -8.71 6.37 5.06
CA LEU A 105 -7.55 5.53 4.78
C LEU A 105 -6.57 6.18 3.80
N ALA A 106 -7.05 6.97 2.84
CA ALA A 106 -6.20 7.76 1.95
C ALA A 106 -5.43 8.86 2.69
N LYS A 107 -6.02 9.46 3.73
CA LYS A 107 -5.31 10.40 4.62
C LYS A 107 -4.24 9.69 5.44
N ASP A 108 -4.49 8.47 5.90
CA ASP A 108 -3.50 7.64 6.59
C ASP A 108 -2.29 7.36 5.70
N ALA A 109 -2.53 6.93 4.46
CA ALA A 109 -1.49 6.73 3.47
C ALA A 109 -0.70 8.02 3.17
N SER A 110 -1.38 9.15 3.06
CA SER A 110 -0.75 10.47 2.87
C SER A 110 0.10 10.88 4.07
N ALA A 111 -0.35 10.61 5.29
CA ALA A 111 0.41 10.89 6.51
C ALA A 111 1.69 10.04 6.58
N ALA A 112 1.62 8.78 6.16
CA ALA A 112 2.78 7.91 6.04
C ALA A 112 3.79 8.43 4.99
N VAL A 113 3.32 8.89 3.82
CA VAL A 113 4.16 9.54 2.79
C VAL A 113 4.86 10.78 3.36
N ASN A 114 4.12 11.65 4.03
CA ASN A 114 4.69 12.84 4.65
C ASN A 114 5.76 12.49 5.69
N THR A 115 5.60 11.36 6.39
CA THR A 115 6.57 10.87 7.39
C THR A 115 7.87 10.43 6.71
N ILE A 116 7.81 9.65 5.65
CA ILE A 116 9.00 9.26 4.87
C ILE A 116 9.68 10.50 4.27
N HIS A 117 8.93 11.41 3.70
CA HIS A 117 9.46 12.56 2.96
C HIS A 117 10.30 13.49 3.84
N LYS A 118 9.98 13.62 5.13
CA LYS A 118 10.69 14.53 6.04
C LYS A 118 12.20 14.35 6.00
N GLU A 119 12.67 13.09 5.95
CA GLU A 119 14.08 12.73 6.00
C GLU A 119 14.65 12.28 4.64
N ASN A 120 13.80 12.10 3.64
CA ASN A 120 14.16 11.54 2.34
C ASN A 120 13.62 12.41 1.18
N LYS A 121 13.88 13.71 1.22
CA LYS A 121 13.31 14.71 0.30
C LYS A 121 13.72 14.54 -1.17
N ASN A 122 14.79 13.81 -1.44
CA ASN A 122 15.33 13.64 -2.78
C ASN A 122 14.95 12.30 -3.43
N LEU A 123 14.20 11.45 -2.73
CA LEU A 123 13.74 10.18 -3.28
C LEU A 123 12.36 10.34 -3.91
N PRO A 124 12.12 9.78 -5.11
CA PRO A 124 10.77 9.65 -5.63
C PRO A 124 9.97 8.75 -4.69
N ILE A 125 8.77 9.20 -4.31
CA ILE A 125 7.92 8.51 -3.34
C ILE A 125 6.66 7.99 -4.03
N GLY A 126 6.37 6.70 -3.84
CA GLY A 126 5.17 6.07 -4.35
C GLY A 126 4.35 5.36 -3.30
N LEU A 127 3.16 4.94 -3.71
CA LEU A 127 2.30 4.04 -2.96
C LEU A 127 2.23 2.69 -3.66
N VAL A 128 2.28 1.61 -2.88
CA VAL A 128 2.07 0.25 -3.38
C VAL A 128 0.98 -0.42 -2.57
N GLY A 129 0.06 -1.12 -3.22
CA GLY A 129 -1.03 -1.75 -2.49
C GLY A 129 -1.81 -2.79 -3.26
N PHE A 130 -2.72 -3.44 -2.55
CA PHE A 130 -3.48 -4.60 -3.01
C PHE A 130 -4.98 -4.39 -2.79
N SER A 131 -5.81 -4.96 -3.67
CA SER A 131 -7.26 -5.02 -3.49
C SER A 131 -7.87 -3.64 -3.19
N GLN A 132 -8.47 -3.42 -2.01
CA GLN A 132 -9.07 -2.15 -1.58
C GLN A 132 -8.13 -0.93 -1.75
N ALA A 133 -6.82 -1.14 -1.67
CA ALA A 133 -5.84 -0.08 -1.91
C ALA A 133 -5.97 0.53 -3.32
N GLY A 134 -6.57 -0.20 -4.28
CA GLY A 134 -6.87 0.31 -5.62
C GLY A 134 -7.79 1.53 -5.64
N TRP A 135 -8.63 1.73 -4.63
CA TRP A 135 -9.41 2.96 -4.47
C TRP A 135 -8.71 3.98 -3.57
N ILE A 136 -8.02 3.51 -2.52
CA ILE A 136 -7.36 4.36 -1.53
C ILE A 136 -6.19 5.14 -2.15
N ILE A 137 -5.33 4.44 -2.89
CA ILE A 137 -4.10 5.00 -3.46
C ILE A 137 -4.38 6.14 -4.46
N PRO A 138 -5.29 6.02 -5.43
CA PRO A 138 -5.63 7.13 -6.33
C PRO A 138 -6.21 8.35 -5.59
N ILE A 139 -7.01 8.12 -4.54
CA ILE A 139 -7.54 9.22 -3.71
C ILE A 139 -6.39 9.95 -3.01
N ALA A 140 -5.44 9.21 -2.42
CA ALA A 140 -4.28 9.80 -1.77
C ALA A 140 -3.39 10.57 -2.76
N ALA A 141 -3.07 9.98 -3.91
CA ALA A 141 -2.22 10.58 -4.94
C ALA A 141 -2.82 11.86 -5.54
N ASN A 142 -4.15 11.90 -5.71
CA ASN A 142 -4.81 13.12 -6.17
C ASN A 142 -4.66 14.30 -5.21
N LYS A 143 -4.57 14.03 -3.90
CA LYS A 143 -4.54 15.05 -2.83
C LYS A 143 -3.13 15.37 -2.34
N ASN A 144 -2.18 14.44 -2.42
CA ASN A 144 -0.82 14.61 -1.93
C ASN A 144 0.17 14.59 -3.10
N LYS A 145 0.73 15.76 -3.41
CA LYS A 145 1.65 15.95 -4.54
C LYS A 145 3.05 15.39 -4.33
N LEU A 146 3.35 14.86 -3.15
CA LEU A 146 4.57 14.10 -2.87
C LEU A 146 4.52 12.68 -3.41
N ILE A 147 3.34 12.19 -3.81
CA ILE A 147 3.16 10.87 -4.40
C ILE A 147 3.40 10.98 -5.91
N GLU A 148 4.51 10.43 -6.37
CA GLU A 148 4.96 10.54 -7.76
C GLU A 148 4.56 9.32 -8.60
N PHE A 149 4.38 8.16 -7.98
CA PHE A 149 3.97 6.93 -8.68
C PHE A 149 3.09 6.01 -7.81
N MET A 150 2.40 5.10 -8.47
CA MET A 150 1.53 4.12 -7.83
C MET A 150 1.78 2.73 -8.44
N VAL A 151 1.80 1.70 -7.58
CA VAL A 151 1.86 0.30 -7.99
C VAL A 151 0.68 -0.45 -7.37
N LEU A 152 -0.19 -0.98 -8.22
CA LEU A 152 -1.46 -1.58 -7.81
C LEU A 152 -1.49 -3.05 -8.21
N PHE A 153 -1.70 -3.95 -7.24
CA PHE A 153 -1.83 -5.39 -7.47
C PHE A 153 -3.27 -5.84 -7.19
N SER A 154 -3.85 -6.61 -8.10
CA SER A 154 -5.22 -7.14 -7.95
C SER A 154 -6.21 -6.05 -7.52
N ALA A 155 -6.05 -4.86 -8.06
CA ALA A 155 -6.83 -3.68 -7.71
C ALA A 155 -8.05 -3.57 -8.62
N PRO A 156 -9.22 -3.23 -8.04
CA PRO A 156 -10.39 -2.95 -8.85
C PRO A 156 -10.18 -1.66 -9.66
N THR A 157 -10.58 -1.69 -10.92
CA THR A 157 -10.53 -0.53 -11.84
C THR A 157 -11.89 0.11 -12.05
N VAL A 158 -12.91 -0.41 -11.40
CA VAL A 158 -14.30 0.04 -11.44
C VAL A 158 -14.72 0.64 -10.10
N THR A 159 -15.92 1.21 -10.04
CA THR A 159 -16.47 1.73 -8.79
C THR A 159 -16.66 0.63 -7.75
N THR A 160 -16.71 1.01 -6.47
CA THR A 160 -16.95 0.05 -5.38
C THR A 160 -18.27 -0.71 -5.57
N LEU A 161 -19.30 -0.02 -6.06
CA LEU A 161 -20.60 -0.64 -6.31
C LEU A 161 -20.55 -1.67 -7.44
N GLU A 162 -19.89 -1.37 -8.53
CA GLU A 162 -19.71 -2.31 -9.65
C GLU A 162 -18.90 -3.54 -9.24
N GLN A 163 -17.80 -3.33 -8.49
CA GLN A 163 -16.99 -4.43 -7.97
C GLN A 163 -17.80 -5.35 -7.04
N LEU A 164 -18.62 -4.78 -6.14
CA LEU A 164 -19.48 -5.57 -5.26
C LEU A 164 -20.58 -6.34 -6.04
N ARG A 165 -21.20 -5.69 -7.03
CA ARG A 165 -22.17 -6.37 -7.91
C ARG A 165 -21.51 -7.55 -8.62
N PHE A 166 -20.33 -7.34 -9.20
CA PHE A 166 -19.58 -8.42 -9.84
C PHE A 166 -19.33 -9.56 -8.85
N GLN A 167 -18.76 -9.29 -7.68
CA GLN A 167 -18.48 -10.30 -6.67
C GLN A 167 -19.73 -11.05 -6.20
N PHE A 168 -20.83 -10.33 -5.99
CA PHE A 168 -22.10 -10.93 -5.54
C PHE A 168 -22.71 -11.87 -6.60
N TYR A 169 -22.77 -11.44 -7.86
CA TYR A 169 -23.40 -12.23 -8.92
C TYR A 169 -22.54 -13.34 -9.48
N THR A 170 -21.21 -13.19 -9.44
CA THR A 170 -20.28 -14.15 -10.05
C THR A 170 -19.51 -14.98 -9.03
N ASP A 171 -19.70 -14.71 -7.73
CA ASP A 171 -18.87 -15.27 -6.64
C ASP A 171 -17.37 -15.04 -6.89
N GLY A 172 -17.03 -13.90 -7.50
CA GLY A 172 -15.66 -13.53 -7.89
C GLY A 172 -15.09 -14.31 -9.09
N ARG A 173 -15.89 -15.12 -9.76
CA ARG A 173 -15.45 -15.97 -10.87
C ARG A 173 -15.39 -15.19 -12.18
N THR A 174 -14.24 -15.21 -12.84
CA THR A 174 -14.04 -14.56 -14.14
C THR A 174 -14.68 -15.34 -15.31
N ASP A 175 -14.87 -16.65 -15.15
CA ASP A 175 -15.48 -17.57 -16.13
C ASP A 175 -17.01 -17.66 -16.00
N PHE A 176 -17.63 -16.82 -15.15
CA PHE A 176 -19.06 -16.88 -14.89
C PHE A 176 -19.91 -16.75 -16.17
N TRP A 177 -19.57 -15.81 -17.03
CA TRP A 177 -20.32 -15.56 -18.26
C TRP A 177 -20.16 -16.65 -19.32
N GLU A 178 -19.01 -17.34 -19.34
CA GLU A 178 -18.75 -18.46 -20.24
C GLU A 178 -19.60 -19.68 -19.89
N ASN A 179 -20.00 -19.82 -18.62
CA ASN A 179 -20.74 -20.97 -18.13
C ASN A 179 -22.26 -20.70 -17.95
N HIS A 180 -22.74 -19.47 -18.21
CA HIS A 180 -24.13 -19.07 -17.99
C HIS A 180 -24.77 -18.38 -19.19
N THR A 181 -24.15 -18.46 -20.37
CA THR A 181 -24.73 -18.12 -21.67
C THR A 181 -25.09 -19.40 -22.40
#